data_d69e6a0689cb15a25ea1f957d371da46
#
_entry.id   d69e6a0689cb15a25ea1f957d371da46
#
_cell.length_a   1.000
_cell.length_b   1.000
_cell.length_c   1.000
_cell.angle_alpha   90.00
_cell.angle_beta   90.00
_cell.angle_gamma   90.00
#
_symmetry.space_group_name_H-M   'P 1'
#
loop_
_entity.id
_entity.type
_entity.pdbx_description
1 polymer ?
#
loop_
_entity_poly.entity_id
_entity_poly.type
_entity_poly.pdbx_seq_one_letter_code
_entity_poly.pdbx_strand_id
1 'polypeptide(L)'
;MAWTIFSVPTGKRLELDAVLKDDVISRQSQTVRDAGALGGPADTTYVLIEGAADAVRRAEELLTPVGTRLPSADGERLHQRFKDEQDEASAGMGLFFTEE
;
A
#
# COMPACT_ATOMS: atom_id res chain seq x y z
N MET A 1 -10.98 -0.87 -10.82
CA MET A 1 -10.60 -0.85 -9.41
C MET A 1 -9.81 0.43 -9.11
N ALA A 2 -10.14 1.10 -8.03
CA ALA A 2 -9.42 2.31 -7.64
C ALA A 2 -8.28 1.97 -6.70
N TRP A 3 -7.32 2.89 -6.55
CA TRP A 3 -6.21 2.72 -5.63
C TRP A 3 -5.66 4.08 -5.18
N THR A 4 -4.97 4.08 -4.04
CA THR A 4 -4.24 5.24 -3.54
C THR A 4 -3.02 4.77 -2.76
N ILE A 5 -1.95 5.56 -2.78
CA ILE A 5 -0.75 5.29 -2.01
C ILE A 5 -0.41 6.52 -1.17
N PHE A 6 -0.15 6.29 0.13
CA PHE A 6 0.28 7.33 1.05
C PHE A 6 1.65 7.00 1.62
N SER A 7 2.44 8.03 1.87
CA SER A 7 3.65 7.89 2.66
C SER A 7 3.34 8.37 4.08
N VAL A 8 3.63 7.51 5.05
CA VAL A 8 3.31 7.76 6.46
C VAL A 8 4.59 7.71 7.27
N PRO A 9 4.90 8.74 8.07
CA PRO A 9 6.06 8.67 8.96
C PRO A 9 5.93 7.48 9.92
N THR A 10 7.02 6.77 10.14
CA THR A 10 7.04 5.60 11.03
C THR A 10 6.52 5.95 12.43
N GLY A 11 6.78 7.18 12.90
CA GLY A 11 6.27 7.64 14.18
C GLY A 11 4.75 7.74 14.26
N LYS A 12 4.05 7.67 13.13
CA LYS A 12 2.57 7.69 13.10
C LYS A 12 1.98 6.32 12.80
N ARG A 13 2.73 5.27 13.03
CA ARG A 13 2.28 3.91 12.74
C ARG A 13 1.01 3.52 13.49
N LEU A 14 0.84 3.98 14.72
CA LEU A 14 -0.36 3.66 15.50
C LEU A 14 -1.60 4.30 14.88
N GLU A 15 -1.49 5.52 14.41
CA GLU A 15 -2.58 6.20 13.72
C GLU A 15 -2.89 5.51 12.39
N LEU A 16 -1.87 5.07 11.67
CA LEU A 16 -2.06 4.31 10.44
C LEU A 16 -2.81 3.01 10.73
N ASP A 17 -2.39 2.26 11.73
CA ASP A 17 -3.03 1.00 12.09
C ASP A 17 -4.50 1.20 12.44
N ALA A 18 -4.84 2.30 13.13
CA ALA A 18 -6.22 2.63 13.45
C ALA A 18 -7.05 2.87 12.18
N VAL A 19 -6.49 3.57 11.20
CA VAL A 19 -7.18 3.79 9.92
C VAL A 19 -7.39 2.47 9.18
N LEU A 20 -6.39 1.60 9.16
CA LEU A 20 -6.48 0.32 8.46
C LEU A 20 -7.50 -0.63 9.09
N LYS A 21 -7.89 -0.40 10.34
CA LYS A 21 -8.94 -1.15 11.01
C LYS A 21 -10.34 -0.60 10.76
N ASP A 22 -10.46 0.54 10.07
CA ASP A 22 -11.76 1.11 9.73
C ASP A 22 -12.63 0.06 9.02
N ASP A 23 -13.91 0.03 9.35
CA ASP A 23 -14.83 -1.01 8.88
C ASP A 23 -14.86 -1.11 7.34
N VAL A 24 -14.80 0.00 6.65
CA VAL A 24 -14.80 0.02 5.18
C VAL A 24 -13.42 -0.31 4.63
N ILE A 25 -12.37 0.30 5.17
CA ILE A 25 -11.01 0.16 4.67
C ILE A 25 -10.47 -1.25 4.93
N SER A 26 -10.82 -1.85 6.05
CA SER A 26 -10.37 -3.19 6.41
C SER A 26 -10.83 -4.27 5.42
N ARG A 27 -11.87 -3.99 4.64
CA ARG A 27 -12.39 -4.90 3.63
C ARG A 27 -11.72 -4.75 2.27
N GLN A 28 -10.84 -3.75 2.12
CA GLN A 28 -10.13 -3.51 0.87
C GLN A 28 -8.76 -4.19 0.90
N SER A 29 -8.14 -4.28 -0.27
CA SER A 29 -6.77 -4.75 -0.36
C SER A 29 -5.83 -3.73 0.25
N GLN A 30 -4.99 -4.14 1.18
CA GLN A 30 -4.02 -3.28 1.86
C GLN A 30 -2.63 -3.86 1.68
N THR A 31 -1.68 -3.02 1.28
CA THR A 31 -0.27 -3.40 1.21
C THR A 31 0.53 -2.36 1.96
N VAL A 32 1.31 -2.78 2.94
CA VAL A 32 2.13 -1.89 3.76
C VAL A 32 3.58 -2.34 3.64
N ARG A 33 4.46 -1.40 3.27
CA ARG A 33 5.89 -1.67 3.07
C ARG A 33 6.72 -0.54 3.65
N ASP A 34 7.88 -0.87 4.19
CA ASP A 34 8.86 0.15 4.57
C ASP A 34 9.40 0.83 3.31
N ALA A 35 9.40 2.16 3.30
CA ALA A 35 9.89 2.91 2.16
C ALA A 35 11.38 2.61 1.91
N GLY A 36 12.17 2.44 2.96
CA GLY A 36 13.59 2.11 2.85
C GLY A 36 13.85 0.82 2.07
N ALA A 37 12.99 -0.18 2.22
CA ALA A 37 13.11 -1.44 1.50
C ALA A 37 12.85 -1.28 -0.01
N LEU A 38 12.17 -0.22 -0.40
CA LEU A 38 11.84 0.09 -1.80
C LEU A 38 12.72 1.21 -2.38
N GLY A 39 13.80 1.55 -1.69
CA GLY A 39 14.70 2.62 -2.14
C GLY A 39 14.23 4.03 -1.81
N GLY A 40 13.19 4.16 -0.97
CA GLY A 40 12.67 5.44 -0.54
C GLY A 40 13.27 5.92 0.78
N PRO A 41 12.70 6.97 1.38
CA PRO A 41 13.22 7.53 2.63
C PRO A 41 13.17 6.52 3.78
N ALA A 42 14.20 6.55 4.63
CA ALA A 42 14.14 5.84 5.90
C ALA A 42 13.06 6.47 6.79
N ASP A 43 12.61 5.77 7.79
CA ASP A 43 11.58 6.24 8.73
C ASP A 43 10.25 6.60 8.08
N THR A 44 9.97 6.03 6.92
CA THR A 44 8.72 6.22 6.19
C THR A 44 8.14 4.86 5.82
N THR A 45 6.81 4.77 5.87
CA THR A 45 6.06 3.58 5.48
C THR A 45 5.15 3.95 4.31
N TYR A 46 5.13 3.13 3.28
CA TYR A 46 4.17 3.27 2.19
C TYR A 46 2.96 2.38 2.45
N VAL A 47 1.78 2.91 2.22
CA VAL A 47 0.54 2.14 2.32
C VAL A 47 -0.24 2.28 1.00
N LEU A 48 -0.61 1.12 0.45
CA LEU A 48 -1.43 1.04 -0.76
C LEU A 48 -2.80 0.48 -0.39
N ILE A 49 -3.84 1.19 -0.77
CA ILE A 49 -5.23 0.73 -0.60
C ILE A 49 -5.84 0.59 -1.99
N GLU A 50 -6.37 -0.59 -2.29
CA GLU A 50 -7.03 -0.88 -3.57
C GLU A 50 -8.42 -1.45 -3.33
N GLY A 51 -9.39 -1.02 -4.11
CA GLY A 51 -10.74 -1.54 -3.99
C GLY A 51 -11.77 -0.65 -4.68
N ALA A 52 -12.98 -0.60 -4.12
CA ALA A 52 -14.05 0.22 -4.63
C ALA A 52 -13.70 1.70 -4.52
N ALA A 53 -14.13 2.50 -5.49
CA ALA A 53 -13.82 3.92 -5.54
C ALA A 53 -14.23 4.65 -4.26
N ASP A 54 -15.40 4.35 -3.71
CA ASP A 54 -15.87 4.98 -2.48
C ASP A 54 -15.00 4.63 -1.28
N ALA A 55 -14.53 3.38 -1.21
CA ALA A 55 -13.67 2.93 -0.13
C ALA A 55 -12.28 3.58 -0.23
N VAL A 56 -11.75 3.72 -1.43
CA VAL A 56 -10.46 4.38 -1.65
C VAL A 56 -10.57 5.87 -1.27
N ARG A 57 -11.67 6.53 -1.62
CA ARG A 57 -11.89 7.91 -1.24
C ARG A 57 -11.93 8.07 0.28
N ARG A 58 -12.61 7.17 0.97
CA ARG A 58 -12.63 7.17 2.43
C ARG A 58 -11.23 7.00 3.01
N ALA A 59 -10.44 6.10 2.43
CA ALA A 59 -9.05 5.90 2.85
C ALA A 59 -8.25 7.19 2.69
N GLU A 60 -8.40 7.90 1.57
CA GLU A 60 -7.73 9.16 1.35
C GLU A 60 -8.11 10.21 2.39
N GLU A 61 -9.39 10.29 2.75
CA GLU A 61 -9.86 11.22 3.78
C GLU A 61 -9.25 10.90 5.16
N LEU A 62 -9.23 9.64 5.52
CA LEU A 62 -8.74 9.23 6.85
C LEU A 62 -7.21 9.25 6.93
N LEU A 63 -6.51 9.04 5.83
CA LEU A 63 -5.05 9.04 5.80
C LEU A 63 -4.46 10.45 5.66
N THR A 64 -5.21 11.42 5.17
CA THR A 64 -4.71 12.79 4.98
C THR A 64 -4.10 13.38 6.25
N PRO A 65 -4.70 13.25 7.45
CA PRO A 65 -4.06 13.75 8.67
C PRO A 65 -2.91 12.88 9.18
N VAL A 66 -2.76 11.67 8.65
CA VAL A 66 -1.76 10.71 9.12
C VAL A 66 -0.49 10.76 8.26
N GLY A 67 -0.65 10.99 6.96
CA GLY A 67 0.48 10.98 6.03
C GLY A 67 0.23 11.86 4.84
N THR A 68 1.01 11.63 3.78
CA THR A 68 0.94 12.43 2.55
C THR A 68 0.64 11.51 1.37
N ARG A 69 -0.37 11.89 0.58
CA ARG A 69 -0.65 11.18 -0.66
C ARG A 69 0.49 11.42 -1.64
N LEU A 70 0.96 10.35 -2.29
CA LEU A 70 2.02 10.47 -3.29
C LEU A 70 1.49 11.15 -4.55
N PRO A 71 2.33 12.00 -5.20
CA PRO A 71 1.99 12.52 -6.53
C PRO A 71 1.70 11.38 -7.51
N SER A 72 0.88 11.66 -8.52
CA SER A 72 0.43 10.64 -9.47
C SER A 72 1.58 9.83 -10.08
N ALA A 73 2.65 10.49 -10.52
CA ALA A 73 3.78 9.81 -11.16
C ALA A 73 4.48 8.86 -10.19
N ASP A 74 4.72 9.32 -8.95
CA ASP A 74 5.38 8.50 -7.93
C ASP A 74 4.46 7.36 -7.47
N GLY A 75 3.18 7.65 -7.31
CA GLY A 75 2.19 6.65 -6.94
C GLY A 75 2.08 5.54 -7.97
N GLU A 76 2.06 5.89 -9.26
CA GLU A 76 1.98 4.90 -10.33
C GLU A 76 3.21 4.00 -10.35
N ARG A 77 4.40 4.54 -10.15
CA ARG A 77 5.63 3.75 -10.10
C ARG A 77 5.63 2.77 -8.93
N LEU A 78 5.20 3.22 -7.77
CA LEU A 78 5.12 2.33 -6.60
C LEU A 78 4.01 1.30 -6.76
N HIS A 79 2.89 1.68 -7.31
CA HIS A 79 1.79 0.74 -7.59
C HIS A 79 2.27 -0.39 -8.50
N GLN A 80 2.99 -0.04 -9.56
CA GLN A 80 3.56 -1.02 -10.48
C GLN A 80 4.58 -1.91 -9.77
N ARG A 81 5.42 -1.33 -8.92
CA ARG A 81 6.42 -2.09 -8.17
C ARG A 81 5.76 -3.09 -7.21
N PHE A 82 4.69 -2.69 -6.54
CA PHE A 82 3.96 -3.62 -5.67
C PHE A 82 3.37 -4.77 -6.46
N LYS A 83 2.83 -4.49 -7.64
CA LYS A 83 2.31 -5.54 -8.53
C LYS A 83 3.41 -6.47 -8.99
N ASP A 84 4.55 -5.93 -9.37
CA ASP A 84 5.69 -6.73 -9.82
C ASP A 84 6.18 -7.67 -8.70
N GLU A 85 6.23 -7.20 -7.46
CA GLU A 85 6.59 -8.04 -6.33
C GLU A 85 5.59 -9.17 -6.11
N GLN A 86 4.30 -8.89 -6.24
CA GLN A 86 3.26 -9.92 -6.12
C GLN A 86 3.35 -10.94 -7.24
N ASP A 87 3.60 -10.48 -8.46
CA ASP A 87 3.76 -11.37 -9.61
C ASP A 87 5.00 -12.26 -9.48
N GLU A 88 6.11 -11.71 -9.00
CA GLU A 88 7.32 -12.48 -8.74
C GLU A 88 7.09 -13.56 -7.69
N ALA A 89 6.38 -13.23 -6.63
CA ALA A 89 6.04 -14.19 -5.59
C ALA A 89 5.16 -15.30 -6.15
N SER A 90 4.16 -14.94 -6.95
CA SER A 90 3.26 -15.92 -7.58
C SER A 90 4.01 -16.81 -8.57
N ALA A 91 4.89 -16.23 -9.38
CA ALA A 91 5.71 -16.98 -10.34
C ALA A 91 6.66 -17.94 -9.62
N GLY A 92 7.27 -17.48 -8.54
CA GLY A 92 8.13 -18.32 -7.72
C GLY A 92 7.40 -19.51 -7.12
N MET A 93 6.19 -19.29 -6.63
CA MET A 93 5.35 -20.36 -6.11
C MET A 93 4.95 -21.34 -7.22
N GLY A 94 4.61 -20.81 -8.39
CA GLY A 94 4.26 -21.66 -9.54
C GLY A 94 5.41 -22.53 -9.97
N LEU A 95 6.61 -22.01 -10.02
CA LEU A 95 7.80 -22.77 -10.36
C LEU A 95 8.07 -23.85 -9.32
N PHE A 96 7.90 -23.53 -8.05
CA PHE A 96 8.08 -24.49 -6.97
C PHE A 96 7.16 -25.69 -7.12
N PHE A 97 5.91 -25.45 -7.39
CA PHE A 97 4.92 -26.53 -7.60
C PHE A 97 5.15 -27.30 -8.88
N THR A 98 5.66 -26.64 -9.91
CA THR A 98 5.91 -27.28 -11.20
C THR A 98 7.06 -28.31 -11.12
N GLU A 99 8.01 -28.09 -10.26
CA GLU A 99 9.14 -29.00 -10.07
C GLU A 99 8.75 -30.33 -9.43
N GLU A 100 7.62 -30.37 -8.79
CA GLU A 100 7.10 -31.60 -8.21
C GLU A 100 6.39 -32.47 -9.25
#